data_e621c3be3a423024a297eefbe97db3e2
#
_entry.id   e621c3be3a423024a297eefbe97db3e2
#
_cell.length_a   1.000
_cell.length_b   1.000
_cell.length_c   1.000
_cell.angle_alpha   90.00
_cell.angle_beta   90.00
_cell.angle_gamma   90.00
#
_symmetry.space_group_name_H-M   'P 1'
#
loop_
_entity.id
_entity.type
_entity.pdbx_description
1 polymer ?
#
loop_
_entity_poly.entity_id
_entity_poly.type
_entity_poly.pdbx_seq_one_letter_code
_entity_poly.pdbx_strand_id
1 'polypeptide(L)'
;AVDNVNGPIAEVLRGLPVTAQCTIDREMLRLDGTSNKSRLGANAILGVSMACARAAADFVGVPLYTYLGGFHAIHLPNPMMNILNGGRHADNTVDLQEFMIMPVGADSFHEGLRMCTVVYHQLKAVLAERGLSTAVGDEGGFAPDLASSEQVLELMTEAVKKSGFRPGEDIVFALDAAASELYDEGAGVYAFPGESKMKGERIVRDAREMVAYYEELLERFPIVSIEDGLDEDDW
;
A
#
# COMPACT_ATOMS: atom_id res chain seq x y z
N ALA A 1 -10.25 9.71 19.47
CA ALA A 1 -11.15 8.88 18.65
C ALA A 1 -12.34 8.37 19.48
N VAL A 2 -12.12 7.61 20.56
CA VAL A 2 -13.19 6.96 21.35
C VAL A 2 -14.24 7.96 21.83
N ASP A 3 -13.84 9.12 22.36
CA ASP A 3 -14.78 10.14 22.83
C ASP A 3 -15.61 10.72 21.67
N ASN A 4 -15.01 10.88 20.49
CA ASN A 4 -15.72 11.33 19.29
C ASN A 4 -16.75 10.31 18.82
N VAL A 5 -16.44 9.02 18.89
CA VAL A 5 -17.37 7.93 18.55
C VAL A 5 -18.54 7.88 19.53
N ASN A 6 -18.27 7.88 20.85
CA ASN A 6 -19.28 7.71 21.89
C ASN A 6 -20.10 8.99 22.17
N GLY A 7 -19.61 10.15 21.79
CA GLY A 7 -20.25 11.44 21.95
C GLY A 7 -20.89 11.96 20.67
N PRO A 8 -20.24 12.92 20.00
CA PRO A 8 -20.87 13.66 18.89
C PRO A 8 -21.31 12.77 17.71
N ILE A 9 -20.54 11.74 17.36
CA ILE A 9 -20.93 10.82 16.28
C ILE A 9 -22.17 10.00 16.71
N ALA A 10 -22.14 9.38 17.89
CA ALA A 10 -23.28 8.62 18.38
C ALA A 10 -24.57 9.46 18.49
N GLU A 11 -24.45 10.74 18.84
CA GLU A 11 -25.61 11.65 18.95
C GLU A 11 -26.24 11.93 17.59
N VAL A 12 -25.44 12.23 16.56
CA VAL A 12 -25.96 12.59 15.23
C VAL A 12 -26.51 11.39 14.48
N LEU A 13 -26.00 10.17 14.74
CA LEU A 13 -26.44 8.95 14.07
C LEU A 13 -27.63 8.26 14.73
N ARG A 14 -27.96 8.65 15.97
CA ARG A 14 -29.07 8.02 16.72
C ARG A 14 -30.40 8.15 15.99
N GLY A 15 -31.04 7.02 15.73
CA GLY A 15 -32.33 6.95 15.04
C GLY A 15 -32.23 6.85 13.52
N LEU A 16 -31.02 6.92 12.93
CA LEU A 16 -30.86 6.63 11.51
C LEU A 16 -30.92 5.12 11.26
N PRO A 17 -31.54 4.70 10.14
CA PRO A 17 -31.51 3.29 9.75
C PRO A 17 -30.07 2.86 9.45
N VAL A 18 -29.63 1.73 10.01
CA VAL A 18 -28.25 1.21 9.81
C VAL A 18 -27.94 0.90 8.35
N THR A 19 -28.97 0.62 7.53
CA THR A 19 -28.85 0.35 6.08
C THR A 19 -28.68 1.62 5.25
N ALA A 20 -28.81 2.81 5.85
CA ALA A 20 -28.66 4.08 5.14
C ALA A 20 -27.21 4.56 5.11
N GLN A 21 -26.26 3.72 4.63
CA GLN A 21 -24.81 3.95 4.68
C GLN A 21 -24.41 5.34 4.19
N CYS A 22 -24.85 5.74 2.98
CA CYS A 22 -24.51 7.06 2.42
C CYS A 22 -24.99 8.23 3.28
N THR A 23 -26.11 8.06 4.01
CA THR A 23 -26.62 9.08 4.92
C THR A 23 -25.77 9.13 6.18
N ILE A 24 -25.43 7.98 6.74
CA ILE A 24 -24.56 7.83 7.92
C ILE A 24 -23.22 8.52 7.65
N ASP A 25 -22.56 8.18 6.54
CA ASP A 25 -21.26 8.74 6.17
C ASP A 25 -21.34 10.27 5.93
N ARG A 26 -22.38 10.73 5.25
CA ARG A 26 -22.60 12.16 5.00
C ARG A 26 -22.82 12.95 6.28
N GLU A 27 -23.59 12.43 7.23
CA GLU A 27 -23.82 13.13 8.51
C GLU A 27 -22.54 13.19 9.35
N MET A 28 -21.68 12.16 9.34
CA MET A 28 -20.38 12.21 9.99
C MET A 28 -19.43 13.23 9.34
N LEU A 29 -19.36 13.25 8.00
CA LEU A 29 -18.55 14.22 7.25
C LEU A 29 -19.06 15.67 7.48
N ARG A 30 -20.38 15.87 7.51
CA ARG A 30 -20.99 17.15 7.81
C ARG A 30 -20.71 17.62 9.24
N LEU A 31 -20.76 16.69 10.19
CA LEU A 31 -20.43 16.96 11.59
C LEU A 31 -18.94 17.33 11.74
N ASP A 32 -18.04 16.68 11.02
CA ASP A 32 -16.62 17.02 11.02
C ASP A 32 -16.40 18.43 10.42
N GLY A 33 -16.90 18.68 9.23
CA GLY A 33 -16.90 20.00 8.57
C GLY A 33 -15.51 20.46 8.08
N THR A 34 -14.48 19.62 8.16
CA THR A 34 -13.13 19.90 7.62
C THR A 34 -12.87 19.08 6.36
N SER A 35 -12.01 19.57 5.47
CA SER A 35 -11.66 18.86 4.22
C SER A 35 -10.95 17.53 4.48
N ASN A 36 -10.08 17.51 5.50
CA ASN A 36 -9.22 16.37 5.84
C ASN A 36 -9.70 15.56 7.07
N LYS A 37 -10.94 15.77 7.54
CA LYS A 37 -11.54 15.05 8.68
C LYS A 37 -10.75 15.22 10.01
N SER A 38 -10.05 16.34 10.15
CA SER A 38 -9.16 16.60 11.29
C SER A 38 -9.89 16.85 12.62
N ARG A 39 -11.16 17.25 12.61
CA ARG A 39 -11.92 17.56 13.80
C ARG A 39 -12.36 16.31 14.57
N LEU A 40 -12.91 15.31 13.90
CA LEU A 40 -13.34 14.05 14.50
C LEU A 40 -12.26 12.98 14.43
N GLY A 41 -11.43 13.05 13.40
CA GLY A 41 -10.42 12.06 13.02
C GLY A 41 -10.96 11.04 12.01
N ALA A 42 -10.23 10.86 10.91
CA ALA A 42 -10.60 9.94 9.85
C ALA A 42 -10.81 8.50 10.36
N ASN A 43 -9.98 8.05 11.30
CA ASN A 43 -10.10 6.74 11.94
C ASN A 43 -11.41 6.56 12.73
N ALA A 44 -11.90 7.61 13.40
CA ALA A 44 -13.19 7.55 14.11
C ALA A 44 -14.35 7.44 13.12
N ILE A 45 -14.34 8.27 12.06
CA ILE A 45 -15.37 8.27 11.01
C ILE A 45 -15.39 6.93 10.28
N LEU A 46 -14.22 6.44 9.83
CA LEU A 46 -14.11 5.16 9.13
C LEU A 46 -14.53 3.98 10.01
N GLY A 47 -14.08 3.96 11.27
CA GLY A 47 -14.44 2.89 12.21
C GLY A 47 -15.94 2.76 12.41
N VAL A 48 -16.67 3.88 12.53
CA VAL A 48 -18.15 3.88 12.64
C VAL A 48 -18.80 3.50 11.33
N SER A 49 -18.33 4.01 10.18
CA SER A 49 -18.83 3.65 8.85
C SER A 49 -18.77 2.12 8.62
N MET A 50 -17.62 1.52 8.91
CA MET A 50 -17.40 0.07 8.80
C MET A 50 -18.28 -0.73 9.76
N ALA A 51 -18.45 -0.27 11.00
CA ALA A 51 -19.31 -0.92 11.99
C ALA A 51 -20.78 -0.90 11.55
N CYS A 52 -21.26 0.21 11.00
CA CYS A 52 -22.61 0.33 10.46
C CYS A 52 -22.82 -0.60 9.25
N ALA A 53 -21.85 -0.67 8.32
CA ALA A 53 -21.92 -1.58 7.17
C ALA A 53 -22.01 -3.04 7.62
N ARG A 54 -21.25 -3.44 8.64
CA ARG A 54 -21.29 -4.78 9.22
C ARG A 54 -22.63 -5.07 9.89
N ALA A 55 -23.13 -4.13 10.70
CA ALA A 55 -24.43 -4.26 11.35
C ALA A 55 -25.59 -4.31 10.32
N ALA A 56 -25.47 -3.55 9.22
CA ALA A 56 -26.45 -3.60 8.14
C ALA A 56 -26.44 -4.96 7.41
N ALA A 57 -25.28 -5.52 7.14
CA ALA A 57 -25.14 -6.87 6.56
C ALA A 57 -25.77 -7.93 7.46
N ASP A 58 -25.52 -7.87 8.76
CA ASP A 58 -26.14 -8.76 9.75
C ASP A 58 -27.67 -8.58 9.81
N PHE A 59 -28.15 -7.34 9.78
CA PHE A 59 -29.58 -7.03 9.77
C PHE A 59 -30.31 -7.61 8.56
N VAL A 60 -29.70 -7.56 7.36
CA VAL A 60 -30.32 -8.14 6.15
C VAL A 60 -29.99 -9.63 5.96
N GLY A 61 -29.17 -10.22 6.83
CA GLY A 61 -28.87 -11.65 6.84
C GLY A 61 -27.92 -12.13 5.75
N VAL A 62 -27.00 -11.28 5.31
CA VAL A 62 -26.00 -11.64 4.28
C VAL A 62 -24.57 -11.37 4.78
N PRO A 63 -23.55 -12.06 4.22
CA PRO A 63 -22.16 -11.75 4.50
C PRO A 63 -21.80 -10.32 4.09
N LEU A 64 -20.87 -9.69 4.82
CA LEU A 64 -20.45 -8.31 4.54
C LEU A 64 -19.97 -8.10 3.10
N TYR A 65 -19.20 -9.04 2.55
CA TYR A 65 -18.74 -8.94 1.16
C TYR A 65 -19.89 -8.93 0.15
N THR A 66 -20.97 -9.68 0.42
CA THR A 66 -22.17 -9.67 -0.43
C THR A 66 -22.95 -8.36 -0.26
N TYR A 67 -23.02 -7.84 0.98
CA TYR A 67 -23.69 -6.55 1.24
C TYR A 67 -23.00 -5.40 0.50
N LEU A 68 -21.67 -5.37 0.50
CA LEU A 68 -20.88 -4.32 -0.15
C LEU A 68 -20.76 -4.50 -1.67
N GLY A 69 -20.51 -5.73 -2.13
CA GLY A 69 -20.21 -6.03 -3.52
C GLY A 69 -21.39 -6.50 -4.36
N GLY A 70 -22.54 -6.76 -3.72
CA GLY A 70 -23.73 -7.26 -4.41
C GLY A 70 -23.53 -8.64 -5.04
N PHE A 71 -24.26 -8.89 -6.15
CA PHE A 71 -24.25 -10.19 -6.83
C PHE A 71 -22.92 -10.55 -7.49
N HIS A 72 -22.04 -9.57 -7.71
CA HIS A 72 -20.74 -9.77 -8.36
C HIS A 72 -19.59 -10.01 -7.37
N ALA A 73 -19.86 -10.02 -6.06
CA ALA A 73 -18.86 -10.29 -5.04
C ALA A 73 -18.53 -11.79 -4.92
N ILE A 74 -18.08 -12.39 -6.03
CA ILE A 74 -17.74 -13.82 -6.14
C ILE A 74 -16.27 -14.09 -6.49
N HIS A 75 -15.48 -13.03 -6.70
CA HIS A 75 -14.07 -13.14 -7.01
C HIS A 75 -13.22 -12.67 -5.84
N LEU A 76 -12.19 -13.44 -5.51
CA LEU A 76 -11.13 -12.99 -4.61
C LEU A 76 -10.16 -12.11 -5.41
N PRO A 77 -9.63 -11.03 -4.82
CA PRO A 77 -8.59 -10.24 -5.48
C PRO A 77 -7.29 -11.03 -5.57
N ASN A 78 -6.43 -10.67 -6.54
CA ASN A 78 -5.03 -11.10 -6.49
C ASN A 78 -4.38 -10.53 -5.23
N PRO A 79 -3.67 -11.36 -4.44
CA PRO A 79 -2.96 -10.84 -3.28
C PRO A 79 -1.80 -9.94 -3.73
N MET A 80 -1.61 -8.82 -3.04
CA MET A 80 -0.43 -7.98 -3.10
C MET A 80 0.39 -8.27 -1.85
N MET A 81 1.54 -8.92 -2.01
CA MET A 81 2.38 -9.30 -0.88
C MET A 81 3.59 -8.38 -0.81
N ASN A 82 3.69 -7.58 0.24
CA ASN A 82 4.88 -6.78 0.54
C ASN A 82 6.04 -7.71 0.94
N ILE A 83 7.13 -7.68 0.18
CA ILE A 83 8.30 -8.55 0.39
C ILE A 83 9.60 -7.78 0.66
N LEU A 84 9.62 -6.46 0.39
CA LEU A 84 10.74 -5.59 0.73
C LEU A 84 10.23 -4.21 1.13
N ASN A 85 10.72 -3.71 2.24
CA ASN A 85 10.33 -2.45 2.85
C ASN A 85 11.43 -1.40 2.74
N GLY A 86 11.01 -0.16 2.59
CA GLY A 86 11.83 1.04 2.72
C GLY A 86 11.05 2.17 3.39
N GLY A 87 11.40 3.40 3.11
CA GLY A 87 10.72 4.58 3.62
C GLY A 87 10.58 4.55 5.14
N ARG A 88 9.37 4.82 5.64
CA ARG A 88 9.08 4.76 7.08
C ARG A 88 8.90 3.36 7.65
N HIS A 89 8.69 2.35 6.81
CA HIS A 89 8.51 0.97 7.25
C HIS A 89 9.82 0.25 7.54
N ALA A 90 10.98 0.88 7.28
CA ALA A 90 12.29 0.30 7.52
C ALA A 90 13.36 1.35 7.80
N ASP A 91 14.27 1.06 8.74
CA ASP A 91 15.47 1.89 8.96
C ASP A 91 16.59 1.43 8.03
N ASN A 92 16.48 1.82 6.75
CA ASN A 92 17.44 1.47 5.69
C ASN A 92 17.60 2.63 4.67
N THR A 93 18.24 2.35 3.53
CA THR A 93 18.51 3.32 2.46
C THR A 93 17.56 3.21 1.26
N VAL A 94 16.45 2.51 1.38
CA VAL A 94 15.44 2.40 0.32
C VAL A 94 14.37 3.48 0.56
N ASP A 95 14.18 4.39 -0.39
CA ASP A 95 13.33 5.57 -0.21
C ASP A 95 11.83 5.26 -0.41
N LEU A 96 11.46 4.42 -1.40
CA LEU A 96 10.06 4.00 -1.57
C LEU A 96 9.67 2.99 -0.47
N GLN A 97 8.42 3.06 -0.03
CA GLN A 97 7.96 2.42 1.21
C GLN A 97 7.76 0.92 1.10
N GLU A 98 7.10 0.45 0.01
CA GLU A 98 6.79 -0.97 -0.17
C GLU A 98 7.03 -1.46 -1.59
N PHE A 99 7.59 -2.66 -1.66
CA PHE A 99 7.78 -3.40 -2.91
C PHE A 99 7.04 -4.73 -2.81
N MET A 100 6.00 -4.85 -3.60
CA MET A 100 5.05 -5.95 -3.55
C MET A 100 5.13 -6.84 -4.78
N ILE A 101 4.79 -8.12 -4.60
CA ILE A 101 4.58 -9.08 -5.69
C ILE A 101 3.11 -9.47 -5.78
N MET A 102 2.64 -9.69 -7.01
CA MET A 102 1.29 -10.13 -7.31
C MET A 102 1.35 -11.39 -8.21
N PRO A 103 0.76 -12.52 -7.78
CA PRO A 103 0.82 -13.81 -8.50
C PRO A 103 -0.29 -13.90 -9.57
N VAL A 104 -0.19 -13.10 -10.63
CA VAL A 104 -1.23 -12.99 -11.67
C VAL A 104 -1.39 -14.26 -12.51
N GLY A 105 -0.38 -15.12 -12.54
CA GLY A 105 -0.42 -16.42 -13.22
C GLY A 105 -1.02 -17.55 -12.39
N ALA A 106 -1.52 -17.28 -11.17
CA ALA A 106 -2.08 -18.30 -10.30
C ALA A 106 -3.55 -18.63 -10.63
N ASP A 107 -3.90 -19.90 -10.71
CA ASP A 107 -5.27 -20.37 -10.95
C ASP A 107 -6.21 -20.23 -9.73
N SER A 108 -5.66 -19.94 -8.56
CA SER A 108 -6.40 -19.79 -7.31
C SER A 108 -5.67 -18.91 -6.30
N PHE A 109 -6.42 -18.33 -5.34
CA PHE A 109 -5.82 -17.58 -4.23
C PHE A 109 -4.82 -18.42 -3.43
N HIS A 110 -5.14 -19.69 -3.17
CA HIS A 110 -4.24 -20.61 -2.46
C HIS A 110 -2.91 -20.80 -3.19
N GLU A 111 -2.97 -21.03 -4.52
CA GLU A 111 -1.76 -21.16 -5.34
C GLU A 111 -0.99 -19.84 -5.41
N GLY A 112 -1.70 -18.70 -5.53
CA GLY A 112 -1.07 -17.39 -5.51
C GLY A 112 -0.29 -17.13 -4.21
N LEU A 113 -0.88 -17.44 -3.06
CA LEU A 113 -0.21 -17.32 -1.76
C LEU A 113 1.03 -18.23 -1.68
N ARG A 114 0.94 -19.46 -2.19
CA ARG A 114 2.08 -20.39 -2.28
C ARG A 114 3.20 -19.82 -3.15
N MET A 115 2.87 -19.28 -4.33
CA MET A 115 3.85 -18.66 -5.23
C MET A 115 4.56 -17.49 -4.55
N CYS A 116 3.81 -16.58 -3.92
CA CYS A 116 4.38 -15.46 -3.17
C CYS A 116 5.32 -15.92 -2.06
N THR A 117 4.94 -16.96 -1.29
CA THR A 117 5.76 -17.51 -0.21
C THR A 117 7.07 -18.08 -0.75
N VAL A 118 7.05 -18.80 -1.89
CA VAL A 118 8.26 -19.33 -2.53
C VAL A 118 9.19 -18.19 -2.96
N VAL A 119 8.64 -17.13 -3.61
CA VAL A 119 9.44 -15.96 -4.01
C VAL A 119 10.02 -15.23 -2.80
N TYR A 120 9.24 -15.06 -1.73
CA TYR A 120 9.72 -14.44 -0.48
C TYR A 120 10.93 -15.17 0.11
N HIS A 121 10.85 -16.50 0.23
CA HIS A 121 11.97 -17.29 0.72
C HIS A 121 13.18 -17.28 -0.24
N GLN A 122 12.93 -17.24 -1.54
CA GLN A 122 14.00 -17.12 -2.53
C GLN A 122 14.68 -15.75 -2.46
N LEU A 123 13.91 -14.66 -2.24
CA LEU A 123 14.47 -13.32 -2.03
C LEU A 123 15.38 -13.31 -0.80
N LYS A 124 14.97 -13.97 0.31
CA LYS A 124 15.84 -14.13 1.47
C LYS A 124 17.18 -14.78 1.12
N ALA A 125 17.16 -15.83 0.30
CA ALA A 125 18.39 -16.52 -0.12
C ALA A 125 19.26 -15.59 -1.00
N VAL A 126 18.66 -14.88 -1.95
CA VAL A 126 19.36 -13.90 -2.81
C VAL A 126 20.03 -12.79 -2.00
N LEU A 127 19.34 -12.24 -1.01
CA LEU A 127 19.91 -11.24 -0.10
C LEU A 127 21.09 -11.79 0.71
N ALA A 128 20.92 -12.98 1.29
CA ALA A 128 21.96 -13.65 2.07
C ALA A 128 23.21 -13.98 1.22
N GLU A 129 23.04 -14.48 -0.01
CA GLU A 129 24.14 -14.74 -0.95
C GLU A 129 24.98 -13.49 -1.24
N ARG A 130 24.37 -12.31 -1.15
CA ARG A 130 25.02 -11.00 -1.37
C ARG A 130 25.53 -10.35 -0.08
N GLY A 131 25.38 -11.02 1.07
CA GLY A 131 25.77 -10.48 2.37
C GLY A 131 24.89 -9.32 2.85
N LEU A 132 23.67 -9.19 2.27
CA LEU A 132 22.70 -8.16 2.63
C LEU A 132 21.85 -8.59 3.83
N SER A 133 21.29 -7.63 4.57
CA SER A 133 20.41 -7.89 5.70
C SER A 133 19.16 -8.66 5.26
N THR A 134 18.78 -9.66 6.05
CA THR A 134 17.51 -10.38 5.93
C THR A 134 16.59 -10.09 7.12
N ALA A 135 16.87 -9.02 7.87
CA ALA A 135 15.94 -8.48 8.85
C ALA A 135 14.71 -7.94 8.15
N VAL A 136 13.57 -7.94 8.84
CA VAL A 136 12.29 -7.47 8.29
C VAL A 136 11.92 -6.12 8.87
N GLY A 137 11.21 -5.32 8.09
CA GLY A 137 10.58 -4.08 8.51
C GLY A 137 9.25 -4.33 9.23
N ASP A 138 8.52 -3.25 9.49
CA ASP A 138 7.29 -3.26 10.29
C ASP A 138 6.17 -4.11 9.68
N GLU A 139 6.16 -4.26 8.36
CA GLU A 139 5.14 -5.03 7.61
C GLU A 139 5.65 -6.38 7.08
N GLY A 140 6.78 -6.85 7.57
CA GLY A 140 7.29 -8.19 7.29
C GLY A 140 8.10 -8.34 6.00
N GLY A 141 8.24 -7.30 5.16
CA GLY A 141 9.18 -7.24 4.04
C GLY A 141 10.63 -7.12 4.54
N PHE A 142 11.60 -7.63 3.77
CA PHE A 142 13.02 -7.48 4.09
C PHE A 142 13.44 -6.01 4.04
N ALA A 143 14.41 -5.63 4.86
CA ALA A 143 14.87 -4.25 5.01
C ALA A 143 16.41 -4.13 4.84
N PRO A 144 16.97 -4.50 3.66
CA PRO A 144 18.38 -4.30 3.38
C PRO A 144 18.69 -2.84 3.04
N ASP A 145 19.96 -2.42 3.25
CA ASP A 145 20.49 -1.20 2.62
C ASP A 145 20.77 -1.45 1.13
N LEU A 146 20.16 -0.65 0.26
CA LEU A 146 20.31 -0.75 -1.20
C LEU A 146 20.51 0.65 -1.81
N ALA A 147 21.10 0.70 -3.00
CA ALA A 147 21.50 1.95 -3.63
C ALA A 147 20.34 2.70 -4.31
N SER A 148 19.26 2.00 -4.67
CA SER A 148 18.11 2.58 -5.36
C SER A 148 16.94 1.59 -5.42
N SER A 149 15.75 2.08 -5.77
CA SER A 149 14.58 1.24 -6.03
C SER A 149 14.77 0.29 -7.22
N GLU A 150 15.60 0.68 -8.21
CA GLU A 150 15.98 -0.21 -9.32
C GLU A 150 16.69 -1.46 -8.81
N GLN A 151 17.64 -1.29 -7.88
CA GLN A 151 18.36 -2.43 -7.29
C GLN A 151 17.42 -3.36 -6.53
N VAL A 152 16.40 -2.81 -5.85
CA VAL A 152 15.33 -3.61 -5.24
C VAL A 152 14.63 -4.47 -6.28
N LEU A 153 14.15 -3.84 -7.35
CA LEU A 153 13.40 -4.52 -8.42
C LEU A 153 14.24 -5.57 -9.18
N GLU A 154 15.55 -5.32 -9.33
CA GLU A 154 16.48 -6.31 -9.87
C GLU A 154 16.60 -7.56 -8.98
N LEU A 155 16.72 -7.37 -7.65
CA LEU A 155 16.76 -8.48 -6.69
C LEU A 155 15.45 -9.25 -6.64
N MET A 156 14.32 -8.56 -6.71
CA MET A 156 13.00 -9.19 -6.79
C MET A 156 12.85 -9.99 -8.09
N THR A 157 13.27 -9.42 -9.22
CA THR A 157 13.26 -10.11 -10.53
C THR A 157 14.12 -11.37 -10.49
N GLU A 158 15.29 -11.31 -9.88
CA GLU A 158 16.17 -12.48 -9.71
C GLU A 158 15.49 -13.54 -8.83
N ALA A 159 14.87 -13.14 -7.72
CA ALA A 159 14.17 -14.05 -6.82
C ALA A 159 13.00 -14.74 -7.52
N VAL A 160 12.21 -14.02 -8.33
CA VAL A 160 11.12 -14.60 -9.14
C VAL A 160 11.66 -15.63 -10.10
N LYS A 161 12.72 -15.32 -10.85
CA LYS A 161 13.35 -16.25 -11.81
C LYS A 161 13.93 -17.48 -11.12
N LYS A 162 14.66 -17.30 -10.01
CA LYS A 162 15.21 -18.42 -9.22
C LYS A 162 14.12 -19.30 -8.59
N SER A 163 12.93 -18.76 -8.38
CA SER A 163 11.75 -19.50 -7.93
C SER A 163 11.10 -20.36 -9.02
N GLY A 164 11.56 -20.25 -10.27
CA GLY A 164 11.00 -20.95 -11.42
C GLY A 164 9.79 -20.26 -12.05
N PHE A 165 9.48 -19.03 -11.64
CA PHE A 165 8.40 -18.23 -12.20
C PHE A 165 8.91 -17.20 -13.20
N ARG A 166 8.02 -16.74 -14.09
CA ARG A 166 8.30 -15.76 -15.13
C ARG A 166 7.86 -14.38 -14.69
N PRO A 167 8.79 -13.39 -14.55
CA PRO A 167 8.42 -12.02 -14.32
C PRO A 167 7.56 -11.47 -15.46
N GLY A 168 6.45 -10.80 -15.12
CA GLY A 168 5.51 -10.24 -16.09
C GLY A 168 4.41 -11.19 -16.57
N GLU A 169 4.57 -12.51 -16.38
CA GLU A 169 3.57 -13.49 -16.76
C GLU A 169 2.97 -14.22 -15.54
N ASP A 170 3.82 -14.74 -14.66
CA ASP A 170 3.39 -15.46 -13.45
C ASP A 170 3.34 -14.53 -12.25
N ILE A 171 4.33 -13.64 -12.13
CA ILE A 171 4.47 -12.66 -11.06
C ILE A 171 4.70 -11.27 -11.67
N VAL A 172 3.93 -10.28 -11.24
CA VAL A 172 4.14 -8.86 -11.51
C VAL A 172 4.42 -8.10 -10.22
N PHE A 173 4.84 -6.85 -10.33
CA PHE A 173 5.20 -6.01 -9.19
C PHE A 173 4.17 -4.91 -8.95
N ALA A 174 4.05 -4.50 -7.69
CA ALA A 174 3.36 -3.30 -7.28
C ALA A 174 4.23 -2.52 -6.30
N LEU A 175 4.10 -1.22 -6.30
CA LEU A 175 4.83 -0.30 -5.44
C LEU A 175 3.85 0.50 -4.60
N ASP A 176 4.22 0.79 -3.36
CA ASP A 176 3.71 1.92 -2.60
C ASP A 176 4.88 2.89 -2.39
N ALA A 177 4.78 4.06 -3.00
CA ALA A 177 5.82 5.06 -2.92
C ALA A 177 5.72 5.88 -1.63
N ALA A 178 4.50 6.04 -1.07
CA ALA A 178 4.20 6.93 0.03
C ALA A 178 4.87 8.31 -0.14
N ALA A 179 4.71 8.90 -1.34
CA ALA A 179 5.53 10.02 -1.79
C ALA A 179 5.35 11.30 -0.96
N SER A 180 4.23 11.45 -0.23
CA SER A 180 4.07 12.55 0.73
C SER A 180 5.15 12.55 1.81
N GLU A 181 5.71 11.38 2.16
CA GLU A 181 6.81 11.27 3.13
C GLU A 181 8.16 11.75 2.56
N LEU A 182 8.27 11.83 1.24
CA LEU A 182 9.46 12.32 0.52
C LEU A 182 9.32 13.81 0.17
N TYR A 183 8.10 14.38 0.27
CA TYR A 183 7.81 15.72 -0.23
C TYR A 183 8.28 16.81 0.73
N ASP A 184 9.07 17.74 0.22
CA ASP A 184 9.48 18.98 0.89
C ASP A 184 8.59 20.12 0.39
N GLU A 185 7.53 20.45 1.16
CA GLU A 185 6.59 21.54 0.84
C GLU A 185 7.29 22.89 0.62
N GLY A 186 8.39 23.16 1.35
CA GLY A 186 9.11 24.43 1.26
C GLY A 186 9.89 24.57 -0.04
N ALA A 187 10.36 23.46 -0.60
CA ALA A 187 11.13 23.43 -1.84
C ALA A 187 10.29 22.98 -3.05
N GLY A 188 9.13 22.36 -2.85
CA GLY A 188 8.29 21.83 -3.92
C GLY A 188 8.92 20.64 -4.64
N VAL A 189 9.66 19.80 -3.94
CA VAL A 189 10.38 18.66 -4.51
C VAL A 189 10.30 17.44 -3.60
N TYR A 190 10.48 16.27 -4.18
CA TYR A 190 10.59 14.98 -3.50
C TYR A 190 12.07 14.67 -3.23
N ALA A 191 12.44 14.52 -1.97
CA ALA A 191 13.81 14.23 -1.55
C ALA A 191 13.99 12.72 -1.36
N PHE A 192 15.11 12.20 -1.87
CA PHE A 192 15.49 10.79 -1.76
C PHE A 192 16.74 10.66 -0.86
N PRO A 193 16.55 10.65 0.47
CA PRO A 193 17.68 10.66 1.41
C PRO A 193 18.52 9.39 1.34
N GLY A 194 17.91 8.24 1.09
CA GLY A 194 18.58 6.95 0.97
C GLY A 194 19.46 6.89 -0.28
N GLU A 195 18.89 7.20 -1.45
CA GLU A 195 19.70 7.31 -2.70
C GLU A 195 20.81 8.35 -2.56
N SER A 196 20.51 9.51 -1.94
CA SER A 196 21.48 10.57 -1.72
C SER A 196 22.67 10.08 -0.88
N LYS A 197 22.41 9.36 0.20
CA LYS A 197 23.43 8.76 1.06
C LYS A 197 24.29 7.76 0.30
N MET A 198 23.68 6.92 -0.52
CA MET A 198 24.37 5.86 -1.26
C MET A 198 25.19 6.40 -2.44
N LYS A 199 24.70 7.45 -3.11
CA LYS A 199 25.38 8.07 -4.26
C LYS A 199 26.38 9.17 -3.85
N GLY A 200 26.29 9.69 -2.61
CA GLY A 200 27.13 10.77 -2.11
C GLY A 200 26.78 12.15 -2.66
N GLU A 201 25.61 12.32 -3.22
CA GLU A 201 25.07 13.58 -3.75
C GLU A 201 23.57 13.72 -3.41
N ARG A 202 23.09 14.96 -3.35
CA ARG A 202 21.67 15.21 -3.05
C ARG A 202 20.80 14.84 -4.26
N ILE A 203 19.92 13.86 -4.07
CA ILE A 203 18.93 13.44 -5.06
C ILE A 203 17.58 14.02 -4.69
N VAL A 204 17.03 14.83 -5.57
CA VAL A 204 15.69 15.42 -5.47
C VAL A 204 15.02 15.33 -6.84
N ARG A 205 13.68 15.26 -6.86
CA ARG A 205 12.86 15.22 -8.07
C ARG A 205 11.69 16.18 -7.92
N ASP A 206 11.36 16.95 -8.95
CA ASP A 206 10.05 17.60 -9.01
C ASP A 206 8.96 16.60 -9.44
N ALA A 207 7.67 17.02 -9.48
CA ALA A 207 6.56 16.13 -9.84
C ALA A 207 6.73 15.52 -11.25
N ARG A 208 7.28 16.25 -12.22
CA ARG A 208 7.53 15.74 -13.58
C ARG A 208 8.68 14.73 -13.60
N GLU A 209 9.72 15.00 -12.84
CA GLU A 209 10.86 14.10 -12.68
C GLU A 209 10.46 12.82 -11.93
N MET A 210 9.48 12.91 -10.99
CA MET A 210 8.88 11.72 -10.37
C MET A 210 8.13 10.87 -11.40
N VAL A 211 7.32 11.47 -12.25
CA VAL A 211 6.63 10.75 -13.33
C VAL A 211 7.64 10.08 -14.27
N ALA A 212 8.67 10.81 -14.71
CA ALA A 212 9.71 10.25 -15.57
C ALA A 212 10.48 9.09 -14.89
N TYR A 213 10.75 9.21 -13.60
CA TYR A 213 11.37 8.16 -12.81
C TYR A 213 10.52 6.87 -12.78
N TYR A 214 9.19 7.00 -12.60
CA TYR A 214 8.30 5.84 -12.67
C TYR A 214 8.21 5.27 -14.08
N GLU A 215 8.20 6.11 -15.12
CA GLU A 215 8.23 5.65 -16.52
C GLU A 215 9.47 4.78 -16.80
N GLU A 216 10.66 5.21 -16.35
CA GLU A 216 11.89 4.42 -16.46
C GLU A 216 11.81 3.06 -15.74
N LEU A 217 11.19 3.02 -14.56
CA LEU A 217 10.99 1.77 -13.83
C LEU A 217 10.00 0.84 -14.56
N LEU A 218 8.90 1.40 -15.10
CA LEU A 218 7.88 0.65 -15.85
C LEU A 218 8.42 0.06 -17.16
N GLU A 219 9.35 0.75 -17.82
CA GLU A 219 10.00 0.24 -19.05
C GLU A 219 10.87 -1.01 -18.77
N ARG A 220 11.43 -1.11 -17.57
CA ARG A 220 12.41 -2.16 -17.22
C ARG A 220 11.83 -3.31 -16.42
N PHE A 221 10.78 -3.06 -15.66
CA PHE A 221 10.21 -4.03 -14.72
C PHE A 221 8.71 -4.20 -14.92
N PRO A 222 8.14 -5.37 -14.64
CA PRO A 222 6.72 -5.64 -14.84
C PRO A 222 5.87 -5.06 -13.70
N ILE A 223 5.91 -3.74 -13.52
CA ILE A 223 5.12 -3.02 -12.52
C ILE A 223 3.74 -2.75 -13.09
N VAL A 224 2.69 -3.03 -12.32
CA VAL A 224 1.28 -2.85 -12.74
C VAL A 224 0.50 -1.90 -11.85
N SER A 225 1.07 -1.51 -10.71
CA SER A 225 0.46 -0.56 -9.77
C SER A 225 1.54 0.25 -9.06
N ILE A 226 1.29 1.54 -8.93
CA ILE A 226 2.05 2.46 -8.08
C ILE A 226 1.03 3.22 -7.24
N GLU A 227 1.08 3.02 -5.93
CA GLU A 227 0.26 3.67 -4.92
C GLU A 227 1.01 4.90 -4.41
N ASP A 228 0.25 5.99 -4.15
CA ASP A 228 0.75 7.24 -3.58
C ASP A 228 2.03 7.76 -4.26
N GLY A 229 2.02 7.77 -5.61
CA GLY A 229 3.18 8.11 -6.43
C GLY A 229 3.61 9.58 -6.36
N LEU A 230 2.73 10.48 -5.94
CA LEU A 230 2.97 11.91 -5.66
C LEU A 230 2.39 12.27 -4.30
N ASP A 231 2.63 13.52 -3.86
CA ASP A 231 2.05 14.06 -2.62
C ASP A 231 0.52 14.01 -2.63
N GLU A 232 -0.11 13.85 -1.46
CA GLU A 232 -1.56 13.69 -1.31
C GLU A 232 -2.39 14.86 -1.84
N ASP A 233 -1.79 16.03 -1.99
CA ASP A 233 -2.42 17.23 -2.55
C ASP A 233 -1.93 17.56 -3.99
N ASP A 234 -0.99 16.82 -4.57
CA ASP A 234 -0.40 17.04 -5.90
C ASP A 234 -1.16 16.30 -7.01
N TRP A 235 -2.34 16.79 -7.31
CA TRP A 235 -3.22 16.24 -8.36
C TRP A 235 -2.98 16.89 -9.72
#